data_bb7ed51dd901470068742ce9c50d5a28
#
_entry.id   bb7ed51dd901470068742ce9c50d5a28
#
_cell.length_a   1.000
_cell.length_b   1.000
_cell.length_c   1.000
_cell.angle_alpha   90.00
_cell.angle_beta   90.00
_cell.angle_gamma   90.00
#
_symmetry.space_group_name_H-M   'P 1'
#
loop_
_entity.id
_entity.type
_entity.pdbx_description
1 polymer ?
#
loop_
_entity_poly.entity_id
_entity_poly.type
_entity_poly.pdbx_seq_one_letter_code
_entity_poly.pdbx_strand_id
1 'polypeptide(L)'
;MAKMCRCVYVCMWLAVVLLPTLQDKVTAPAHLQSTLGRPATLGCNVTIGGNEVLKQVRWLDLHNESVLSYQPEKPESLTKREGVELLDQETHSSAIAIEKTKPGDEGCYTCVFYVYPTGQQWGKTCLLLNAKAESVGNKTAVHGRHVALSCTYALAKKVRQILWRKTEEQGDTATVASYTKNGKPIVELPFRERVKLSQTLGHSELTIDPVQMEDEGCYTCDFHTYPEGLRSVTACLAVYVLPKPEVSYTTTEKGVIQANCSAVSRPPTELVWNVEGHNRTLAASETSVYQQGDGTTLVVTTIQFQSRLLDEEQVTCTALHQGLDASVSVTLNRAGFKKIIIISVGMAVLVLLVCLCLCMKRR
;
A
#
# COMPACT_ATOMS: atom_id res chain seq x y z
N MET A 1 63.32 28.94 -40.95
CA MET A 1 62.21 28.46 -40.06
C MET A 1 60.81 28.99 -40.42
N ALA A 2 60.68 30.19 -41.03
CA ALA A 2 59.34 30.74 -41.33
C ALA A 2 58.60 30.08 -42.51
N LYS A 3 59.28 29.44 -43.49
CA LYS A 3 58.66 28.78 -44.65
C LYS A 3 58.11 27.39 -44.31
N MET A 4 58.62 26.69 -43.31
CA MET A 4 58.17 25.39 -42.89
C MET A 4 56.87 25.50 -42.06
N CYS A 5 56.66 26.57 -41.28
CA CYS A 5 55.47 26.80 -40.46
C CYS A 5 54.24 27.13 -41.32
N ARG A 6 54.37 27.77 -42.50
CA ARG A 6 53.23 28.03 -43.39
C ARG A 6 52.68 26.76 -44.08
N CYS A 7 53.55 25.81 -44.46
CA CYS A 7 53.09 24.54 -45.03
C CYS A 7 52.33 23.68 -44.03
N VAL A 8 52.73 23.63 -42.74
CA VAL A 8 52.05 22.88 -41.70
C VAL A 8 50.68 23.49 -41.42
N TYR A 9 50.54 24.81 -41.40
CA TYR A 9 49.28 25.51 -41.25
C TYR A 9 48.30 25.25 -42.40
N VAL A 10 48.76 25.29 -43.65
CA VAL A 10 47.94 25.01 -44.82
C VAL A 10 47.54 23.55 -44.89
N CYS A 11 48.39 22.59 -44.51
CA CYS A 11 48.06 21.19 -44.43
C CYS A 11 47.05 20.90 -43.28
N MET A 12 47.15 21.59 -42.13
CA MET A 12 46.12 21.48 -41.05
C MET A 12 44.78 22.05 -41.49
N TRP A 13 44.76 23.19 -42.20
CA TRP A 13 43.49 23.74 -42.72
C TRP A 13 42.85 22.87 -43.81
N LEU A 14 43.62 22.27 -44.67
CA LEU A 14 43.14 21.34 -45.70
C LEU A 14 42.66 20.01 -45.09
N ALA A 15 43.28 19.54 -44.02
CA ALA A 15 42.82 18.35 -43.31
C ALA A 15 41.50 18.59 -42.56
N VAL A 16 41.25 19.81 -42.06
CA VAL A 16 39.96 20.16 -41.40
C VAL A 16 38.85 20.35 -42.43
N VAL A 17 39.14 20.77 -43.66
CA VAL A 17 38.13 20.96 -44.71
C VAL A 17 37.80 19.65 -45.45
N LEU A 18 38.66 18.62 -45.34
CA LEU A 18 38.49 17.31 -46.00
C LEU A 18 37.98 16.19 -45.08
N LEU A 19 37.65 16.48 -43.82
CA LEU A 19 36.84 15.55 -43.04
C LEU A 19 35.44 15.59 -43.64
N PRO A 20 34.99 14.55 -44.37
CA PRO A 20 33.59 14.44 -44.73
C PRO A 20 32.85 14.42 -43.38
N THR A 21 31.98 15.38 -43.17
CA THR A 21 30.97 15.22 -42.14
C THR A 21 30.30 13.88 -42.42
N LEU A 22 30.61 12.84 -41.64
CA LEU A 22 29.82 11.61 -41.62
C LEU A 22 28.45 12.04 -41.14
N GLN A 23 27.63 12.49 -42.08
CA GLN A 23 26.25 12.78 -41.81
C GLN A 23 25.60 11.41 -41.70
N ASP A 24 25.18 11.03 -40.48
CA ASP A 24 24.43 9.81 -40.27
C ASP A 24 23.22 9.82 -41.20
N LYS A 25 23.19 8.85 -42.14
CA LYS A 25 22.09 8.74 -43.10
C LYS A 25 20.74 8.39 -42.43
N VAL A 26 20.76 7.90 -41.17
CA VAL A 26 19.58 7.61 -40.41
C VAL A 26 19.52 8.54 -39.20
N THR A 27 18.38 9.22 -39.07
CA THR A 27 18.10 10.10 -37.91
C THR A 27 16.98 9.48 -37.06
N ALA A 28 17.20 9.48 -35.75
CA ALA A 28 16.22 9.00 -34.76
C ALA A 28 16.33 9.85 -33.48
N PRO A 29 15.23 10.04 -32.74
CA PRO A 29 15.30 10.66 -31.42
C PRO A 29 16.19 9.81 -30.50
N ALA A 30 17.18 10.42 -29.85
CA ALA A 30 18.09 9.67 -28.97
C ALA A 30 17.38 9.00 -27.82
N HIS A 31 16.38 9.69 -27.24
CA HIS A 31 15.59 9.20 -26.12
C HIS A 31 14.12 9.57 -26.29
N LEU A 32 13.25 8.62 -25.97
CA LEU A 32 11.81 8.76 -25.90
C LEU A 32 11.35 8.36 -24.51
N GLN A 33 10.38 9.08 -23.96
CA GLN A 33 9.79 8.76 -22.67
C GLN A 33 8.34 8.31 -22.84
N SER A 34 7.95 7.23 -22.16
CA SER A 34 6.57 6.79 -22.05
C SER A 34 6.26 6.35 -20.64
N THR A 35 4.98 6.33 -20.32
CA THR A 35 4.48 5.79 -19.04
C THR A 35 4.19 4.31 -19.19
N LEU A 36 4.60 3.51 -18.23
CA LEU A 36 4.33 2.07 -18.19
C LEU A 36 2.84 1.77 -18.40
N GLY A 37 2.54 0.79 -19.25
CA GLY A 37 1.17 0.42 -19.62
C GLY A 37 0.51 1.35 -20.66
N ARG A 38 1.18 2.41 -21.11
CA ARG A 38 0.72 3.29 -22.20
C ARG A 38 1.44 2.94 -23.50
N PRO A 39 0.87 3.32 -24.65
CA PRO A 39 1.54 3.14 -25.93
C PRO A 39 2.83 3.95 -26.03
N ALA A 40 3.81 3.42 -26.76
CA ALA A 40 5.06 4.13 -27.10
C ALA A 40 5.32 4.02 -28.59
N THR A 41 5.59 5.15 -29.25
CA THR A 41 5.90 5.21 -30.68
C THR A 41 7.38 5.46 -30.87
N LEU A 42 8.06 4.60 -31.62
CA LEU A 42 9.46 4.69 -32.00
C LEU A 42 9.56 4.98 -33.50
N GLY A 43 10.34 5.96 -33.90
CA GLY A 43 10.46 6.34 -35.30
C GLY A 43 11.91 6.60 -35.72
N CYS A 44 12.20 6.30 -36.98
CA CYS A 44 13.50 6.57 -37.64
C CYS A 44 13.27 7.10 -39.05
N ASN A 45 14.08 8.07 -39.44
CA ASN A 45 14.10 8.58 -40.81
C ASN A 45 15.42 8.23 -41.47
N VAL A 46 15.38 7.83 -42.75
CA VAL A 46 16.57 7.54 -43.55
C VAL A 46 16.66 8.49 -44.75
N THR A 47 17.85 8.97 -45.03
CA THR A 47 18.12 9.77 -46.26
C THR A 47 18.52 8.81 -47.38
N ILE A 48 17.68 8.74 -48.43
CA ILE A 48 17.86 7.88 -49.61
C ILE A 48 18.14 8.77 -50.82
N GLY A 49 19.21 8.49 -51.55
CA GLY A 49 19.56 9.20 -52.79
C GLY A 49 18.73 8.80 -54.00
N GLY A 50 18.73 9.59 -55.08
CA GLY A 50 17.85 9.34 -56.26
C GLY A 50 18.04 8.00 -56.96
N ASN A 51 19.16 7.32 -56.82
CA ASN A 51 19.45 6.00 -57.37
C ASN A 51 19.44 4.89 -56.35
N GLU A 52 19.00 5.15 -55.14
CA GLU A 52 18.91 4.19 -54.04
C GLU A 52 17.47 3.71 -53.82
N VAL A 53 17.31 2.43 -53.50
CA VAL A 53 15.97 1.80 -53.27
C VAL A 53 15.96 1.09 -51.93
N LEU A 54 14.95 1.38 -51.11
CA LEU A 54 14.73 0.71 -49.85
C LEU A 54 14.17 -0.70 -50.11
N LYS A 55 14.88 -1.74 -49.67
CA LYS A 55 14.51 -3.14 -49.86
C LYS A 55 13.90 -3.77 -48.63
N GLN A 56 14.37 -3.44 -47.45
CA GLN A 56 13.88 -4.01 -46.19
C GLN A 56 14.10 -3.07 -45.04
N VAL A 57 13.21 -3.10 -44.05
CA VAL A 57 13.38 -2.46 -42.73
C VAL A 57 13.26 -3.49 -41.65
N ARG A 58 14.12 -3.40 -40.65
CA ARG A 58 14.07 -4.23 -39.44
C ARG A 58 14.21 -3.36 -38.21
N TRP A 59 13.38 -3.64 -37.21
CA TRP A 59 13.49 -3.10 -35.86
C TRP A 59 14.04 -4.19 -34.94
N LEU A 60 15.11 -3.89 -34.24
CA LEU A 60 15.77 -4.79 -33.29
C LEU A 60 15.69 -4.20 -31.89
N ASP A 61 15.51 -5.06 -30.88
CA ASP A 61 15.59 -4.67 -29.47
C ASP A 61 17.05 -4.65 -28.96
N LEU A 62 17.21 -4.42 -27.64
CA LEU A 62 18.52 -4.35 -26.99
C LEU A 62 19.31 -5.67 -27.04
N HIS A 63 18.65 -6.81 -27.32
CA HIS A 63 19.27 -8.14 -27.47
C HIS A 63 19.54 -8.48 -28.92
N ASN A 64 19.33 -7.55 -29.87
CA ASN A 64 19.37 -7.74 -31.32
C ASN A 64 18.32 -8.73 -31.84
N GLU A 65 17.24 -8.96 -31.06
CA GLU A 65 16.11 -9.76 -31.50
C GLU A 65 15.17 -8.92 -32.38
N SER A 66 14.59 -9.57 -33.42
CA SER A 66 13.70 -8.88 -34.34
C SER A 66 12.35 -8.56 -33.67
N VAL A 67 12.06 -7.27 -33.53
CA VAL A 67 10.77 -6.76 -33.02
C VAL A 67 9.75 -6.66 -34.15
N LEU A 68 10.20 -6.18 -35.32
CA LEU A 68 9.38 -6.04 -36.50
C LEU A 68 10.30 -6.04 -37.75
N SER A 69 9.83 -6.62 -38.85
CA SER A 69 10.52 -6.59 -40.14
C SER A 69 9.50 -6.56 -41.28
N TYR A 70 9.80 -5.78 -42.32
CA TYR A 70 8.98 -5.72 -43.53
C TYR A 70 9.79 -5.36 -44.78
N GLN A 71 9.26 -5.66 -45.95
CA GLN A 71 9.76 -5.22 -47.24
C GLN A 71 8.72 -4.30 -47.90
N PRO A 72 9.05 -3.03 -48.25
CA PRO A 72 8.06 -2.09 -48.78
C PRO A 72 7.34 -2.60 -50.04
N GLU A 73 8.06 -3.35 -50.88
CA GLU A 73 7.54 -3.91 -52.16
C GLU A 73 6.65 -5.15 -51.95
N LYS A 74 6.64 -5.73 -50.72
CA LYS A 74 5.92 -6.98 -50.39
C LYS A 74 5.19 -6.88 -49.05
N PRO A 75 3.97 -6.35 -49.00
CA PRO A 75 3.21 -6.18 -47.77
C PRO A 75 3.04 -7.47 -46.95
N GLU A 76 2.97 -8.63 -47.63
CA GLU A 76 2.88 -9.94 -46.98
C GLU A 76 4.13 -10.37 -46.23
N SER A 77 5.25 -9.65 -46.39
CA SER A 77 6.52 -9.93 -45.70
C SER A 77 6.56 -9.43 -44.26
N LEU A 78 5.50 -8.72 -43.80
CA LEU A 78 5.47 -8.13 -42.44
C LEU A 78 5.51 -9.24 -41.37
N THR A 79 6.54 -9.19 -40.56
CA THR A 79 6.65 -10.00 -39.35
C THR A 79 6.75 -9.07 -38.15
N LYS A 80 6.00 -9.33 -37.09
CA LYS A 80 6.00 -8.48 -35.91
C LYS A 80 5.86 -9.29 -34.62
N ARG A 81 6.44 -8.78 -33.54
CA ARG A 81 6.23 -9.29 -32.17
C ARG A 81 4.80 -8.94 -31.73
N GLU A 82 4.19 -9.76 -30.89
CA GLU A 82 2.88 -9.49 -30.31
C GLU A 82 2.88 -8.13 -29.53
N GLY A 83 1.84 -7.33 -29.72
CA GLY A 83 1.69 -6.01 -29.13
C GLY A 83 2.57 -4.92 -29.76
N VAL A 84 3.13 -5.18 -30.95
CA VAL A 84 3.84 -4.19 -31.77
C VAL A 84 3.12 -3.99 -33.09
N GLU A 85 2.93 -2.73 -33.49
CA GLU A 85 2.30 -2.36 -34.74
C GLU A 85 3.22 -1.49 -35.60
N LEU A 86 3.10 -1.64 -36.91
CA LEU A 86 3.72 -0.77 -37.89
C LEU A 86 2.81 0.44 -38.09
N LEU A 87 3.30 1.64 -37.79
CA LEU A 87 2.55 2.91 -37.96
C LEU A 87 2.86 3.59 -39.27
N ASP A 88 4.12 3.56 -39.68
CA ASP A 88 4.61 4.26 -40.86
C ASP A 88 5.61 3.38 -41.64
N GLN A 89 5.42 3.29 -42.95
CA GLN A 89 6.24 2.53 -43.89
C GLN A 89 6.59 3.35 -45.15
N GLU A 90 6.78 4.65 -45.02
CA GLU A 90 7.17 5.48 -46.13
C GLU A 90 8.56 5.11 -46.62
N THR A 91 8.93 5.56 -47.84
CA THR A 91 10.26 5.28 -48.44
C THR A 91 11.42 5.86 -47.63
N HIS A 92 11.17 6.90 -46.84
CA HIS A 92 12.18 7.64 -46.06
C HIS A 92 12.01 7.54 -44.55
N SER A 93 10.98 6.86 -44.09
CA SER A 93 10.66 6.71 -42.64
C SER A 93 10.12 5.33 -42.29
N SER A 94 10.29 4.98 -41.03
CA SER A 94 9.63 3.83 -40.44
C SER A 94 9.30 4.13 -38.99
N ALA A 95 8.07 3.86 -38.57
CA ALA A 95 7.63 4.02 -37.20
C ALA A 95 6.86 2.78 -36.72
N ILE A 96 7.13 2.39 -35.48
CA ILE A 96 6.44 1.29 -34.81
C ILE A 96 5.78 1.79 -33.53
N ALA A 97 4.66 1.19 -33.16
CA ALA A 97 4.03 1.39 -31.85
C ALA A 97 4.15 0.11 -31.01
N ILE A 98 4.54 0.27 -29.76
CA ILE A 98 4.34 -0.73 -28.70
C ILE A 98 3.04 -0.37 -28.04
N GLU A 99 1.98 -1.17 -28.20
CA GLU A 99 0.59 -0.84 -27.79
C GLU A 99 0.45 -0.64 -26.28
N LYS A 100 1.12 -1.50 -25.50
CA LYS A 100 1.09 -1.47 -24.03
C LYS A 100 2.48 -1.81 -23.50
N THR A 101 3.21 -0.78 -23.10
CA THR A 101 4.56 -0.94 -22.61
C THR A 101 4.63 -1.75 -21.32
N LYS A 102 5.61 -2.67 -21.26
CA LYS A 102 5.95 -3.51 -20.10
C LYS A 102 7.34 -3.14 -19.58
N PRO A 103 7.72 -3.48 -18.33
CA PRO A 103 9.06 -3.18 -17.81
C PRO A 103 10.21 -3.71 -18.68
N GLY A 104 9.99 -4.80 -19.41
CA GLY A 104 10.98 -5.39 -20.33
C GLY A 104 11.14 -4.65 -21.66
N ASP A 105 10.24 -3.74 -22.00
CA ASP A 105 10.33 -2.95 -23.23
C ASP A 105 11.25 -1.72 -23.08
N GLU A 106 11.68 -1.41 -21.85
CA GLU A 106 12.63 -0.34 -21.62
C GLU A 106 14.00 -0.71 -22.15
N GLY A 107 14.55 0.13 -23.03
CA GLY A 107 15.86 -0.09 -23.63
C GLY A 107 16.00 0.60 -24.97
N CYS A 108 17.12 0.32 -25.63
CA CYS A 108 17.42 0.94 -26.90
C CYS A 108 17.06 0.00 -28.06
N TYR A 109 16.35 0.55 -29.03
CA TYR A 109 15.93 -0.11 -30.26
C TYR A 109 16.79 0.39 -31.40
N THR A 110 17.11 -0.51 -32.35
CA THR A 110 17.87 -0.20 -33.57
C THR A 110 16.96 -0.39 -34.77
N CYS A 111 16.74 0.65 -35.55
CA CYS A 111 16.11 0.57 -36.85
C CYS A 111 17.20 0.35 -37.93
N VAL A 112 17.06 -0.67 -38.74
CA VAL A 112 17.97 -1.04 -39.78
C VAL A 112 17.28 -0.96 -41.14
N PHE A 113 17.78 -0.10 -42.04
CA PHE A 113 17.30 0.06 -43.40
C PHE A 113 18.28 -0.61 -44.36
N TYR A 114 17.80 -1.55 -45.16
CA TYR A 114 18.59 -2.20 -46.22
C TYR A 114 18.34 -1.47 -47.53
N VAL A 115 19.30 -0.66 -47.95
CA VAL A 115 19.20 0.23 -49.09
C VAL A 115 20.14 -0.28 -50.22
N TYR A 116 19.58 -0.53 -51.42
CA TYR A 116 20.38 -0.91 -52.56
C TYR A 116 20.79 0.33 -53.37
N PRO A 117 22.07 0.46 -53.83
CA PRO A 117 23.20 -0.46 -53.65
C PRO A 117 24.06 -0.15 -52.39
N THR A 118 23.70 0.83 -51.58
CA THR A 118 24.53 1.39 -50.50
C THR A 118 24.69 0.43 -49.30
N GLY A 119 23.76 -0.53 -49.11
CA GLY A 119 23.81 -1.52 -48.04
C GLY A 119 23.03 -1.10 -46.83
N GLN A 120 23.44 -1.56 -45.64
CA GLN A 120 22.75 -1.31 -44.37
C GLN A 120 23.00 0.09 -43.84
N GLN A 121 21.93 0.75 -43.47
CA GLN A 121 21.92 2.01 -42.74
C GLN A 121 21.16 1.80 -41.42
N TRP A 122 21.62 2.31 -40.31
CA TRP A 122 20.99 2.07 -39.02
C TRP A 122 20.96 3.32 -38.16
N GLY A 123 19.94 3.40 -37.33
CA GLY A 123 19.77 4.42 -36.31
C GLY A 123 19.38 3.77 -34.98
N LYS A 124 19.54 4.50 -33.88
CA LYS A 124 19.25 4.01 -32.51
C LYS A 124 18.40 5.01 -31.79
N THR A 125 17.34 4.49 -31.12
CA THR A 125 16.47 5.25 -30.25
C THR A 125 16.24 4.47 -28.94
N CYS A 126 16.24 5.15 -27.79
CA CYS A 126 16.10 4.49 -26.50
C CYS A 126 14.76 4.87 -25.86
N LEU A 127 13.96 3.87 -25.53
CA LEU A 127 12.73 4.03 -24.79
C LEU A 127 13.02 4.03 -23.28
N LEU A 128 12.65 5.11 -22.62
CA LEU A 128 12.69 5.26 -21.16
C LEU A 128 11.26 5.19 -20.61
N LEU A 129 11.05 4.29 -19.68
CA LEU A 129 9.74 4.12 -19.03
C LEU A 129 9.73 4.82 -17.68
N ASN A 130 8.61 5.46 -17.35
CA ASN A 130 8.29 5.93 -16.02
C ASN A 130 7.07 5.21 -15.49
N ALA A 131 6.90 5.17 -14.16
CA ALA A 131 5.76 4.57 -13.50
C ALA A 131 5.32 5.46 -12.31
N LYS A 132 4.10 5.23 -11.83
CA LYS A 132 3.62 5.79 -10.57
C LYS A 132 3.86 4.78 -9.46
N ALA A 133 4.07 5.28 -8.24
CA ALA A 133 3.97 4.46 -7.04
C ALA A 133 2.49 4.26 -6.71
N GLU A 134 2.15 3.06 -6.26
CA GLU A 134 0.77 2.67 -5.93
C GLU A 134 0.72 2.10 -4.52
N SER A 135 -0.38 2.32 -3.81
CA SER A 135 -0.66 1.71 -2.50
C SER A 135 -1.98 0.94 -2.53
N VAL A 136 -2.15 0.03 -1.58
CA VAL A 136 -3.43 -0.70 -1.42
C VAL A 136 -4.56 0.23 -0.91
N GLY A 137 -4.22 1.48 -0.54
CA GLY A 137 -5.15 2.46 0.00
C GLY A 137 -5.16 2.51 1.52
N ASN A 138 -6.08 3.29 2.06
CA ASN A 138 -6.23 3.49 3.49
C ASN A 138 -6.60 2.19 4.21
N LYS A 139 -6.14 2.04 5.44
CA LYS A 139 -6.37 0.87 6.28
C LYS A 139 -7.02 1.27 7.60
N THR A 140 -7.79 0.35 8.15
CA THR A 140 -8.27 0.40 9.52
C THR A 140 -7.65 -0.76 10.29
N ALA A 141 -7.15 -0.50 11.49
CA ALA A 141 -6.63 -1.52 12.38
C ALA A 141 -7.27 -1.43 13.76
N VAL A 142 -7.36 -2.56 14.43
CA VAL A 142 -7.81 -2.62 15.82
C VAL A 142 -6.59 -2.53 16.74
N HIS A 143 -6.67 -1.66 17.75
CA HIS A 143 -5.65 -1.54 18.80
C HIS A 143 -5.25 -2.90 19.36
N GLY A 144 -3.95 -3.14 19.52
CA GLY A 144 -3.38 -4.40 20.00
C GLY A 144 -3.31 -5.51 18.94
N ARG A 145 -3.82 -5.30 17.72
CA ARG A 145 -3.70 -6.24 16.58
C ARG A 145 -2.54 -5.81 15.68
N HIS A 146 -2.31 -6.56 14.61
CA HIS A 146 -1.33 -6.20 13.59
C HIS A 146 -1.98 -5.57 12.36
N VAL A 147 -1.22 -4.77 11.62
CA VAL A 147 -1.60 -4.22 10.32
C VAL A 147 -0.38 -4.20 9.39
N ALA A 148 -0.62 -4.43 8.10
CA ALA A 148 0.38 -4.28 7.05
C ALA A 148 -0.05 -3.17 6.08
N LEU A 149 0.82 -2.19 5.90
CA LEU A 149 0.72 -1.16 4.87
C LEU A 149 1.64 -1.55 3.73
N SER A 150 1.16 -1.48 2.49
CA SER A 150 1.96 -1.88 1.34
C SER A 150 1.90 -0.86 0.22
N CYS A 151 3.02 -0.75 -0.48
CA CYS A 151 3.16 0.08 -1.67
C CYS A 151 3.98 -0.65 -2.73
N THR A 152 3.76 -0.30 -4.00
CA THR A 152 4.40 -0.94 -5.15
C THR A 152 4.95 0.08 -6.13
N TYR A 153 6.05 -0.27 -6.78
CA TYR A 153 6.60 0.45 -7.90
C TYR A 153 7.03 -0.54 -8.99
N ALA A 154 6.34 -0.49 -10.12
CA ALA A 154 6.46 -1.53 -11.16
C ALA A 154 7.85 -1.63 -11.81
N LEU A 155 8.67 -0.54 -11.78
CA LEU A 155 10.03 -0.52 -12.31
C LEU A 155 11.07 -0.79 -11.20
N ALA A 156 10.95 -1.93 -10.52
CA ALA A 156 11.77 -2.31 -9.36
C ALA A 156 13.29 -2.18 -9.57
N LYS A 157 13.79 -2.45 -10.80
CA LYS A 157 15.22 -2.35 -11.15
C LYS A 157 15.78 -0.93 -10.98
N LYS A 158 14.93 0.09 -11.05
CA LYS A 158 15.28 1.51 -10.91
C LYS A 158 15.33 1.96 -9.45
N VAL A 159 14.69 1.24 -8.55
CA VAL A 159 14.63 1.61 -7.12
C VAL A 159 16.00 1.39 -6.48
N ARG A 160 16.49 2.40 -5.78
CA ARG A 160 17.75 2.39 -5.02
C ARG A 160 17.51 2.31 -3.52
N GLN A 161 16.42 2.97 -3.05
CA GLN A 161 16.04 3.03 -1.65
C GLN A 161 14.53 3.18 -1.54
N ILE A 162 13.99 2.65 -0.46
CA ILE A 162 12.62 2.88 0.00
C ILE A 162 12.70 3.54 1.37
N LEU A 163 11.86 4.56 1.56
CA LEU A 163 11.74 5.28 2.83
C LEU A 163 10.26 5.36 3.20
N TRP A 164 9.91 4.90 4.40
CA TRP A 164 8.60 5.10 4.98
C TRP A 164 8.62 6.26 5.97
N ARG A 165 7.72 7.21 5.77
CA ARG A 165 7.53 8.36 6.66
C ARG A 165 6.10 8.39 7.17
N LYS A 166 5.92 8.74 8.44
CA LYS A 166 4.61 9.00 9.04
C LYS A 166 4.43 10.50 9.16
N THR A 167 3.28 11.00 8.72
CA THR A 167 2.85 12.39 8.95
C THR A 167 1.77 12.37 10.02
N GLU A 168 1.98 13.12 11.09
CA GLU A 168 1.04 13.29 12.18
C GLU A 168 -0.01 14.37 11.85
N GLU A 169 -1.10 14.42 12.63
CA GLU A 169 -2.18 15.39 12.41
C GLU A 169 -1.69 16.84 12.43
N GLN A 170 -0.63 17.13 13.19
CA GLN A 170 -0.03 18.47 13.30
C GLN A 170 0.88 18.84 12.12
N GLY A 171 1.06 17.93 11.16
CA GLY A 171 1.87 18.13 9.98
C GLY A 171 3.35 17.75 10.12
N ASP A 172 3.80 17.37 11.30
CA ASP A 172 5.15 16.86 11.53
C ASP A 172 5.34 15.51 10.85
N THR A 173 6.53 15.32 10.25
CA THR A 173 6.84 14.10 9.52
C THR A 173 8.01 13.39 10.15
N ALA A 174 7.81 12.15 10.59
CA ALA A 174 8.83 11.29 11.17
C ALA A 174 9.21 10.14 10.22
N THR A 175 10.50 9.81 10.16
CA THR A 175 10.95 8.59 9.49
C THR A 175 10.59 7.38 10.34
N VAL A 176 9.97 6.38 9.71
CA VAL A 176 9.56 5.11 10.34
C VAL A 176 10.59 4.02 10.07
N ALA A 177 10.87 3.79 8.79
CA ALA A 177 11.78 2.74 8.36
C ALA A 177 12.35 3.01 6.98
N SER A 178 13.50 2.41 6.66
CA SER A 178 14.12 2.50 5.34
C SER A 178 14.78 1.18 4.92
N TYR A 179 14.88 0.98 3.61
CA TYR A 179 15.57 -0.15 3.00
C TYR A 179 16.33 0.28 1.75
N THR A 180 17.62 -0.01 1.67
CA THR A 180 18.47 0.27 0.51
C THR A 180 18.81 -1.02 -0.23
N LYS A 181 19.06 -0.92 -1.55
CA LYS A 181 19.29 -2.07 -2.45
C LYS A 181 20.31 -3.09 -1.97
N ASN A 182 21.34 -2.66 -1.25
CA ASN A 182 22.43 -3.53 -0.79
C ASN A 182 22.57 -3.51 0.74
N GLY A 183 21.55 -3.00 1.45
CA GLY A 183 21.54 -2.86 2.90
C GLY A 183 20.66 -3.85 3.62
N LYS A 184 20.48 -3.62 4.91
CA LYS A 184 19.46 -4.25 5.73
C LYS A 184 18.36 -3.21 6.02
N PRO A 185 17.12 -3.64 6.30
CA PRO A 185 16.09 -2.71 6.77
C PRO A 185 16.53 -2.03 8.06
N ILE A 186 16.30 -0.72 8.13
CA ILE A 186 16.51 0.09 9.31
C ILE A 186 15.16 0.57 9.77
N VAL A 187 14.83 0.36 11.04
CA VAL A 187 13.61 0.87 11.69
C VAL A 187 14.04 1.87 12.74
N GLU A 188 13.46 3.06 12.70
CA GLU A 188 13.78 4.16 13.58
C GLU A 188 13.05 4.04 14.94
N LEU A 189 13.59 4.69 15.97
CA LEU A 189 12.89 4.86 17.23
C LEU A 189 11.73 5.87 17.06
N PRO A 190 10.55 5.65 17.65
CA PRO A 190 10.17 4.62 18.62
C PRO A 190 9.59 3.33 18.02
N PHE A 191 9.69 3.09 16.71
CA PHE A 191 9.02 2.01 15.98
C PHE A 191 9.75 0.66 16.05
N ARG A 192 11.01 0.65 16.51
CA ARG A 192 11.96 -0.47 16.35
C ARG A 192 11.46 -1.84 16.82
N GLU A 193 10.71 -1.90 17.92
CA GLU A 193 10.26 -3.17 18.50
C GLU A 193 8.95 -3.68 17.89
N ARG A 194 8.19 -2.81 17.23
CA ARG A 194 6.83 -3.09 16.74
C ARG A 194 6.70 -3.09 15.22
N VAL A 195 7.69 -2.54 14.53
CA VAL A 195 7.63 -2.38 13.07
C VAL A 195 8.63 -3.31 12.38
N LYS A 196 8.17 -3.94 11.30
CA LYS A 196 9.01 -4.74 10.39
C LYS A 196 8.86 -4.21 8.96
N LEU A 197 9.97 -4.12 8.24
CA LEU A 197 10.00 -3.70 6.84
C LEU A 197 10.47 -4.85 5.96
N SER A 198 9.75 -5.08 4.85
CA SER A 198 10.15 -6.07 3.83
C SER A 198 11.45 -5.68 3.13
N GLN A 199 12.17 -6.70 2.60
CA GLN A 199 13.47 -6.51 1.92
C GLN A 199 13.34 -6.57 0.40
N THR A 200 12.26 -6.04 -0.17
CA THR A 200 11.99 -6.04 -1.60
C THR A 200 11.82 -4.62 -2.12
N LEU A 201 12.46 -4.30 -3.25
CA LEU A 201 12.50 -2.94 -3.79
C LEU A 201 11.28 -2.55 -4.65
N GLY A 202 10.64 -3.52 -5.29
CA GLY A 202 9.46 -3.24 -6.15
C GLY A 202 8.13 -3.33 -5.41
N HIS A 203 8.13 -3.98 -4.26
CA HIS A 203 6.98 -4.13 -3.39
C HIS A 203 7.45 -3.96 -1.95
N SER A 204 7.00 -2.93 -1.28
CA SER A 204 7.39 -2.66 0.10
C SER A 204 6.21 -2.85 1.03
N GLU A 205 6.42 -3.58 2.10
CA GLU A 205 5.44 -3.82 3.16
C GLU A 205 6.00 -3.40 4.51
N LEU A 206 5.26 -2.53 5.19
CA LEU A 206 5.50 -2.08 6.55
C LEU A 206 4.47 -2.72 7.46
N THR A 207 4.90 -3.65 8.32
CA THR A 207 4.02 -4.32 9.30
C THR A 207 4.19 -3.69 10.66
N ILE A 208 3.10 -3.31 11.32
CA ILE A 208 3.04 -2.77 12.68
C ILE A 208 2.35 -3.82 13.56
N ASP A 209 3.01 -4.27 14.66
CA ASP A 209 2.52 -5.31 15.57
C ASP A 209 3.17 -5.18 16.97
N PRO A 210 2.40 -4.92 18.04
CA PRO A 210 0.98 -4.53 18.06
C PRO A 210 0.76 -3.07 17.65
N VAL A 211 -0.40 -2.78 17.05
CA VAL A 211 -0.85 -1.43 16.72
C VAL A 211 -1.24 -0.68 17.99
N GLN A 212 -0.78 0.55 18.13
CA GLN A 212 -1.10 1.49 19.21
C GLN A 212 -1.89 2.69 18.68
N MET A 213 -2.50 3.47 19.56
CA MET A 213 -3.27 4.65 19.18
C MET A 213 -2.40 5.68 18.46
N GLU A 214 -1.14 5.81 18.88
CA GLU A 214 -0.14 6.72 18.32
C GLU A 214 0.27 6.33 16.89
N ASP A 215 -0.06 5.11 16.44
CA ASP A 215 0.22 4.68 15.07
C ASP A 215 -0.78 5.25 14.05
N GLU A 216 -1.90 5.81 14.50
CA GLU A 216 -2.82 6.53 13.62
C GLU A 216 -2.11 7.67 12.90
N GLY A 217 -2.43 7.84 11.61
CA GLY A 217 -1.84 8.87 10.77
C GLY A 217 -1.63 8.40 9.34
N CYS A 218 -1.03 9.26 8.52
CA CYS A 218 -0.77 8.98 7.12
C CYS A 218 0.68 8.56 6.90
N TYR A 219 0.87 7.42 6.25
CA TYR A 219 2.17 6.85 5.94
C TYR A 219 2.49 7.06 4.46
N THR A 220 3.61 7.70 4.19
CA THR A 220 4.11 7.92 2.83
C THR A 220 5.25 6.96 2.56
N CYS A 221 5.11 6.20 1.49
CA CYS A 221 6.13 5.32 0.94
C CYS A 221 6.84 6.03 -0.20
N ASP A 222 8.13 6.30 -0.03
CA ASP A 222 8.99 7.00 -0.96
C ASP A 222 9.93 6.01 -1.65
N PHE A 223 9.78 5.86 -2.96
CA PHE A 223 10.72 5.13 -3.81
C PHE A 223 11.74 6.10 -4.40
N HIS A 224 12.98 6.03 -3.95
CA HIS A 224 14.09 6.75 -4.57
C HIS A 224 14.58 5.97 -5.78
N THR A 225 14.27 6.47 -6.96
CA THR A 225 14.56 5.82 -8.24
C THR A 225 15.66 6.54 -9.01
N TYR A 226 16.33 5.83 -9.91
CA TYR A 226 17.29 6.41 -10.84
C TYR A 226 16.96 5.99 -12.28
N PRO A 227 16.92 6.93 -13.24
CA PRO A 227 17.20 8.38 -13.12
C PRO A 227 16.00 9.25 -12.71
N GLU A 228 14.78 8.69 -12.52
CA GLU A 228 13.52 9.44 -12.44
C GLU A 228 13.33 10.21 -11.12
N GLY A 229 14.17 9.97 -10.11
CA GLY A 229 14.09 10.62 -8.81
C GLY A 229 13.04 10.01 -7.89
N LEU A 230 12.40 10.85 -7.07
CA LEU A 230 11.46 10.42 -6.03
C LEU A 230 10.08 10.08 -6.62
N ARG A 231 9.52 8.96 -6.18
CA ARG A 231 8.15 8.52 -6.46
C ARG A 231 7.46 8.15 -5.16
N SER A 232 6.43 8.90 -4.78
CA SER A 232 5.78 8.78 -3.48
C SER A 232 4.32 8.35 -3.62
N VAL A 233 3.83 7.62 -2.64
CA VAL A 233 2.42 7.31 -2.46
C VAL A 233 2.09 7.27 -0.97
N THR A 234 0.90 7.75 -0.61
CA THR A 234 0.45 7.86 0.78
C THR A 234 -0.78 6.99 1.00
N ALA A 235 -0.83 6.34 2.17
CA ALA A 235 -1.99 5.64 2.69
C ALA A 235 -2.15 5.99 4.18
N CYS A 236 -3.39 6.21 4.63
CA CYS A 236 -3.67 6.57 6.00
C CYS A 236 -4.16 5.35 6.79
N LEU A 237 -3.72 5.26 8.04
CA LEU A 237 -4.11 4.25 9.02
C LEU A 237 -5.05 4.89 10.04
N ALA A 238 -6.26 4.32 10.20
CA ALA A 238 -7.17 4.61 11.30
C ALA A 238 -7.07 3.51 12.35
N VAL A 239 -7.02 3.89 13.63
CA VAL A 239 -6.92 2.93 14.72
C VAL A 239 -8.23 2.90 15.51
N TYR A 240 -8.84 1.71 15.61
CA TYR A 240 -10.09 1.48 16.31
C TYR A 240 -9.84 0.75 17.62
N VAL A 241 -10.66 1.07 18.62
CA VAL A 241 -10.74 0.37 19.90
C VAL A 241 -12.11 -0.31 20.00
N LEU A 242 -12.11 -1.66 20.04
CA LEU A 242 -13.34 -2.42 20.15
C LEU A 242 -14.00 -2.21 21.51
N PRO A 243 -15.34 -2.08 21.57
CA PRO A 243 -16.05 -1.92 22.82
C PRO A 243 -15.97 -3.18 23.70
N LYS A 244 -15.83 -2.97 24.99
CA LYS A 244 -15.91 -4.01 26.01
C LYS A 244 -16.98 -3.62 27.01
N PRO A 245 -18.26 -4.01 26.78
CA PRO A 245 -19.35 -3.57 27.62
C PRO A 245 -19.27 -4.21 29.04
N GLU A 246 -19.51 -3.39 30.04
CA GLU A 246 -19.61 -3.79 31.44
C GLU A 246 -20.97 -3.36 31.99
N VAL A 247 -21.61 -4.24 32.80
CA VAL A 247 -22.89 -3.95 33.42
C VAL A 247 -22.81 -3.96 34.92
N SER A 248 -23.53 -3.03 35.54
CA SER A 248 -23.75 -2.95 36.98
C SER A 248 -25.19 -2.61 37.26
N TYR A 249 -25.72 -2.96 38.45
CA TYR A 249 -27.05 -2.57 38.84
C TYR A 249 -27.18 -2.36 40.33
N THR A 250 -28.18 -1.56 40.70
CA THR A 250 -28.64 -1.36 42.07
C THR A 250 -30.13 -1.66 42.14
N THR A 251 -30.61 -2.14 43.31
CA THR A 251 -32.03 -2.40 43.54
C THR A 251 -32.54 -1.43 44.59
N THR A 252 -33.64 -0.74 44.31
CA THR A 252 -34.28 0.16 45.25
C THR A 252 -35.21 -0.61 46.19
N GLU A 253 -35.59 -0.01 47.32
CA GLU A 253 -36.55 -0.59 48.30
C GLU A 253 -37.92 -0.94 47.69
N LYS A 254 -38.28 -0.29 46.58
CA LYS A 254 -39.55 -0.55 45.85
C LYS A 254 -39.44 -1.71 44.83
N GLY A 255 -38.33 -2.44 44.80
CA GLY A 255 -38.11 -3.53 43.86
C GLY A 255 -37.87 -3.07 42.40
N VAL A 256 -37.44 -1.83 42.18
CA VAL A 256 -36.99 -1.30 40.89
C VAL A 256 -35.50 -1.50 40.78
N ILE A 257 -35.04 -2.07 39.67
CA ILE A 257 -33.64 -2.20 39.31
C ILE A 257 -33.26 -0.98 38.45
N GLN A 258 -32.21 -0.33 38.82
CA GLN A 258 -31.49 0.64 37.98
C GLN A 258 -30.20 -0.03 37.50
N ALA A 259 -30.11 -0.31 36.20
CA ALA A 259 -28.98 -0.96 35.58
C ALA A 259 -28.22 0.03 34.69
N ASN A 260 -26.91 0.01 34.78
CA ASN A 260 -25.98 0.80 33.96
C ASN A 260 -25.16 -0.15 33.07
N CYS A 261 -25.05 0.19 31.83
CA CYS A 261 -24.09 -0.42 30.90
C CYS A 261 -23.12 0.63 30.42
N SER A 262 -21.83 0.31 30.47
CA SER A 262 -20.77 1.20 30.00
C SER A 262 -19.82 0.48 29.07
N ALA A 263 -19.30 1.19 28.05
CA ALA A 263 -18.26 0.67 27.18
C ALA A 263 -17.34 1.80 26.73
N VAL A 264 -16.05 1.49 26.65
CA VAL A 264 -15.01 2.36 26.07
C VAL A 264 -14.71 1.88 24.67
N SER A 265 -14.72 2.78 23.69
CA SER A 265 -14.45 2.44 22.28
C SER A 265 -13.95 3.64 21.47
N ARG A 266 -13.47 3.35 20.27
CA ARG A 266 -13.17 4.36 19.25
C ARG A 266 -13.43 3.75 17.85
N PRO A 267 -14.28 4.33 17.01
CA PRO A 267 -15.23 5.42 17.33
C PRO A 267 -16.19 5.05 18.46
N PRO A 268 -17.00 6.01 18.95
CA PRO A 268 -17.99 5.77 19.99
C PRO A 268 -18.96 4.64 19.61
N THR A 269 -19.26 3.75 20.57
CA THR A 269 -20.20 2.64 20.37
C THR A 269 -21.62 3.07 20.68
N GLU A 270 -22.60 2.42 20.06
CA GLU A 270 -24.01 2.46 20.47
C GLU A 270 -24.28 1.34 21.45
N LEU A 271 -24.90 1.64 22.59
CA LEU A 271 -25.32 0.66 23.61
C LEU A 271 -26.81 0.44 23.56
N VAL A 272 -27.22 -0.81 23.34
CA VAL A 272 -28.62 -1.21 23.24
C VAL A 272 -28.94 -2.26 24.29
N TRP A 273 -30.06 -2.06 25.02
CA TRP A 273 -30.58 -3.01 25.99
C TRP A 273 -31.65 -3.91 25.37
N ASN A 274 -31.48 -5.21 25.50
CA ASN A 274 -32.38 -6.24 24.97
C ASN A 274 -32.85 -7.20 26.05
N VAL A 275 -34.06 -7.72 25.89
CA VAL A 275 -34.62 -8.83 26.70
C VAL A 275 -34.60 -10.07 25.83
N GLU A 276 -33.81 -11.07 26.21
CA GLU A 276 -33.74 -12.35 25.49
C GLU A 276 -35.08 -13.10 25.61
N GLY A 277 -35.49 -13.74 24.54
CA GLY A 277 -36.74 -14.52 24.48
C GLY A 277 -37.91 -13.79 23.83
N HIS A 278 -37.97 -12.47 23.89
CA HIS A 278 -39.09 -11.69 23.33
C HIS A 278 -38.66 -10.72 22.20
N ASN A 279 -37.40 -10.71 21.81
CA ASN A 279 -36.85 -9.75 20.84
C ASN A 279 -37.26 -8.29 21.14
N ARG A 280 -37.32 -7.94 22.43
CA ARG A 280 -37.80 -6.66 22.93
C ARG A 280 -36.63 -5.80 23.38
N THR A 281 -36.52 -4.60 22.80
CA THR A 281 -35.58 -3.59 23.23
C THR A 281 -36.16 -2.75 24.36
N LEU A 282 -35.35 -2.54 25.41
CA LEU A 282 -35.70 -1.63 26.51
C LEU A 282 -35.18 -0.24 26.19
N ALA A 283 -36.03 0.77 26.28
CA ALA A 283 -35.61 2.14 26.08
C ALA A 283 -34.67 2.62 27.19
N ALA A 284 -33.54 3.19 26.84
CA ALA A 284 -32.66 3.82 27.82
C ALA A 284 -33.35 5.01 28.47
N SER A 285 -33.22 5.13 29.80
CA SER A 285 -33.71 6.29 30.54
C SER A 285 -32.73 7.49 30.40
N GLU A 286 -31.45 7.20 30.27
CA GLU A 286 -30.41 8.18 30.14
C GLU A 286 -29.19 7.58 29.38
N THR A 287 -28.55 8.39 28.54
CA THR A 287 -27.29 8.04 27.86
C THR A 287 -26.33 9.21 28.00
N SER A 288 -25.13 8.92 28.50
CA SER A 288 -24.04 9.89 28.69
C SER A 288 -22.81 9.48 27.90
N VAL A 289 -22.12 10.46 27.31
CA VAL A 289 -20.94 10.25 26.48
C VAL A 289 -19.81 11.11 27.02
N TYR A 290 -18.65 10.50 27.30
CA TYR A 290 -17.48 11.14 27.88
C TYR A 290 -16.26 10.90 26.99
N GLN A 291 -15.64 11.97 26.49
CA GLN A 291 -14.37 11.88 25.78
C GLN A 291 -13.23 11.67 26.79
N GLN A 292 -12.34 10.71 26.49
CA GLN A 292 -11.16 10.41 27.31
C GLN A 292 -9.91 11.05 26.72
N GLY A 293 -8.90 11.29 27.55
CA GLY A 293 -7.66 11.96 27.12
C GLY A 293 -6.79 11.14 26.14
N ASP A 294 -7.04 9.84 26.01
CA ASP A 294 -6.38 8.93 25.09
C ASP A 294 -7.08 8.83 23.72
N GLY A 295 -8.10 9.67 23.46
CA GLY A 295 -8.87 9.69 22.22
C GLY A 295 -9.96 8.63 22.14
N THR A 296 -10.18 7.82 23.19
CA THR A 296 -11.33 6.91 23.29
C THR A 296 -12.54 7.64 23.87
N THR A 297 -13.71 7.02 23.74
CA THR A 297 -14.98 7.54 24.24
C THR A 297 -15.63 6.51 25.15
N LEU A 298 -15.96 6.93 26.38
CA LEU A 298 -16.79 6.16 27.30
C LEU A 298 -18.25 6.51 27.05
N VAL A 299 -19.07 5.50 26.72
CA VAL A 299 -20.53 5.62 26.62
C VAL A 299 -21.14 4.88 27.79
N VAL A 300 -22.08 5.52 28.47
CA VAL A 300 -22.83 4.93 29.60
C VAL A 300 -24.31 5.08 29.30
N THR A 301 -25.07 3.99 29.41
CA THR A 301 -26.52 3.99 29.27
C THR A 301 -27.18 3.38 30.52
N THR A 302 -28.23 4.01 31.00
CA THR A 302 -28.97 3.62 32.18
C THR A 302 -30.42 3.21 31.83
N ILE A 303 -30.91 2.11 32.39
CA ILE A 303 -32.31 1.71 32.29
C ILE A 303 -32.88 1.47 33.67
N GLN A 304 -34.20 1.55 33.76
CA GLN A 304 -34.96 1.20 34.97
C GLN A 304 -36.07 0.21 34.62
N PHE A 305 -36.20 -0.86 35.42
CA PHE A 305 -37.22 -1.87 35.23
C PHE A 305 -37.54 -2.60 36.56
N GLN A 306 -38.67 -3.32 36.60
CA GLN A 306 -39.08 -4.09 37.78
C GLN A 306 -38.19 -5.32 37.96
N SER A 307 -37.84 -5.65 39.21
CA SER A 307 -36.92 -6.77 39.51
C SER A 307 -37.46 -8.14 39.05
N ARG A 308 -38.77 -8.30 38.89
CA ARG A 308 -39.41 -9.51 38.35
C ARG A 308 -38.92 -9.88 36.95
N LEU A 309 -38.58 -8.88 36.13
CA LEU A 309 -38.08 -9.12 34.79
C LEU A 309 -36.75 -9.92 34.78
N LEU A 310 -35.87 -9.68 35.76
CA LEU A 310 -34.62 -10.41 35.93
C LEU A 310 -34.79 -11.85 36.46
N ASP A 311 -35.93 -12.14 37.05
CA ASP A 311 -36.26 -13.49 37.56
C ASP A 311 -36.83 -14.37 36.42
N GLU A 312 -37.47 -13.76 35.43
CA GLU A 312 -38.18 -14.44 34.33
C GLU A 312 -37.39 -14.44 33.02
N GLU A 313 -36.58 -13.42 32.76
CA GLU A 313 -35.91 -13.18 31.46
C GLU A 313 -34.46 -12.73 31.66
N GLN A 314 -33.65 -12.92 30.60
CA GLN A 314 -32.29 -12.41 30.57
C GLN A 314 -32.28 -11.02 29.96
N VAL A 315 -31.68 -10.05 30.67
CA VAL A 315 -31.46 -8.70 30.17
C VAL A 315 -30.02 -8.57 29.72
N THR A 316 -29.80 -8.18 28.48
CA THR A 316 -28.48 -8.02 27.87
C THR A 316 -28.24 -6.58 27.41
N CYS A 317 -27.03 -6.12 27.60
CA CYS A 317 -26.55 -4.93 26.97
C CYS A 317 -25.64 -5.30 25.80
N THR A 318 -25.95 -4.80 24.61
CA THR A 318 -25.19 -5.02 23.39
C THR A 318 -24.52 -3.72 22.96
N ALA A 319 -23.21 -3.76 22.78
CA ALA A 319 -22.41 -2.67 22.20
C ALA A 319 -22.27 -2.91 20.71
N LEU A 320 -22.73 -1.96 19.89
CA LEU A 320 -22.64 -1.96 18.44
C LEU A 320 -21.50 -1.03 17.99
N HIS A 321 -20.45 -1.58 17.37
CA HIS A 321 -19.30 -0.80 16.92
C HIS A 321 -19.58 -0.21 15.54
N GLN A 322 -19.58 1.13 15.44
CA GLN A 322 -19.72 1.82 14.16
C GLN A 322 -18.45 1.64 13.32
N GLY A 323 -18.58 1.03 12.14
CA GLY A 323 -17.49 0.86 11.15
C GLY A 323 -16.77 -0.49 11.14
N LEU A 324 -17.12 -1.42 12.04
CA LEU A 324 -16.65 -2.81 12.02
C LEU A 324 -17.82 -3.73 12.29
N ASP A 325 -18.84 -3.87 11.64
CA ASP A 325 -19.99 -4.79 11.83
C ASP A 325 -19.86 -5.78 13.03
N ALA A 326 -19.35 -5.23 14.14
CA ALA A 326 -18.99 -5.99 15.34
C ALA A 326 -19.93 -5.62 16.49
N SER A 327 -20.50 -6.63 17.14
CA SER A 327 -21.32 -6.47 18.34
C SER A 327 -20.79 -7.34 19.47
N VAL A 328 -20.81 -6.82 20.68
CA VAL A 328 -20.46 -7.56 21.90
C VAL A 328 -21.57 -7.39 22.91
N SER A 329 -22.08 -8.49 23.44
CA SER A 329 -23.16 -8.48 24.42
C SER A 329 -22.66 -8.94 25.79
N VAL A 330 -23.19 -8.33 26.84
CA VAL A 330 -23.02 -8.75 28.24
C VAL A 330 -24.34 -8.89 28.91
N THR A 331 -24.52 -9.99 29.66
CA THR A 331 -25.79 -10.33 30.33
C THR A 331 -25.76 -9.82 31.77
N LEU A 332 -26.88 -9.23 32.20
CA LEU A 332 -27.09 -8.83 33.59
C LEU A 332 -27.50 -10.06 34.41
N ASN A 333 -26.61 -10.60 35.22
CA ASN A 333 -26.83 -11.83 36.00
C ASN A 333 -27.00 -11.56 37.48
N ARG A 334 -28.07 -12.06 38.07
CA ARG A 334 -28.29 -12.12 39.53
C ARG A 334 -27.43 -13.20 40.22
N ALA A 335 -26.80 -14.09 39.45
CA ALA A 335 -26.18 -15.32 39.95
C ALA A 335 -24.91 -15.13 40.81
N GLY A 336 -24.27 -13.97 40.81
CA GLY A 336 -23.07 -13.69 41.63
C GLY A 336 -23.36 -13.78 43.15
N PHE A 337 -24.49 -13.31 43.58
CA PHE A 337 -24.87 -13.30 45.01
C PHE A 337 -25.22 -14.68 45.57
N LYS A 338 -25.92 -15.51 44.82
CA LYS A 338 -26.31 -16.87 45.29
C LYS A 338 -25.09 -17.76 45.52
N LYS A 339 -24.07 -17.70 44.67
CA LYS A 339 -22.83 -18.49 44.84
C LYS A 339 -22.01 -18.07 46.04
N ILE A 340 -21.90 -16.78 46.33
CA ILE A 340 -21.16 -16.27 47.48
C ILE A 340 -21.87 -16.64 48.79
N ILE A 341 -23.19 -16.55 48.84
CA ILE A 341 -24.00 -16.95 50.04
C ILE A 341 -23.88 -18.46 50.29
N ILE A 342 -23.94 -19.30 49.25
CA ILE A 342 -23.80 -20.76 49.41
C ILE A 342 -22.40 -21.12 49.91
N ILE A 343 -21.34 -20.48 49.40
CA ILE A 343 -19.98 -20.72 49.86
C ILE A 343 -19.76 -20.25 51.30
N SER A 344 -20.31 -19.09 51.69
CA SER A 344 -20.19 -18.56 53.05
C SER A 344 -20.96 -19.38 54.09
N VAL A 345 -22.17 -19.85 53.75
CA VAL A 345 -22.97 -20.75 54.61
C VAL A 345 -22.28 -22.12 54.71
N GLY A 346 -21.76 -22.65 53.60
CA GLY A 346 -21.03 -23.91 53.60
C GLY A 346 -19.76 -23.87 54.46
N MET A 347 -18.99 -22.79 54.41
CA MET A 347 -17.83 -22.57 55.28
C MET A 347 -18.20 -22.46 56.76
N ALA A 348 -19.26 -21.72 57.08
CA ALA A 348 -19.76 -21.58 58.47
C ALA A 348 -20.20 -22.93 59.07
N VAL A 349 -20.90 -23.75 58.29
CA VAL A 349 -21.33 -25.12 58.71
C VAL A 349 -20.09 -26.02 58.92
N LEU A 350 -19.11 -25.94 58.03
CA LEU A 350 -17.86 -26.73 58.14
C LEU A 350 -17.06 -26.36 59.40
N VAL A 351 -16.95 -25.06 59.70
CA VAL A 351 -16.30 -24.58 60.94
C VAL A 351 -17.07 -25.06 62.18
N LEU A 352 -18.39 -25.01 62.18
CA LEU A 352 -19.21 -25.52 63.27
C LEU A 352 -19.03 -27.04 63.50
N LEU A 353 -19.01 -27.83 62.43
CA LEU A 353 -18.77 -29.30 62.50
C LEU A 353 -17.38 -29.61 63.05
N VAL A 354 -16.33 -28.88 62.60
CA VAL A 354 -14.96 -29.04 63.13
C VAL A 354 -14.90 -28.68 64.63
N CYS A 355 -15.54 -27.60 65.06
CA CYS A 355 -15.61 -27.21 66.46
C CYS A 355 -16.31 -28.25 67.30
N LEU A 356 -17.46 -28.84 66.84
CA LEU A 356 -18.15 -29.89 67.51
C LEU A 356 -17.31 -31.18 67.65
N CYS A 357 -16.61 -31.58 66.58
CA CYS A 357 -15.67 -32.72 66.61
C CYS A 357 -14.54 -32.52 67.61
N LEU A 358 -13.96 -31.33 67.67
CA LEU A 358 -12.90 -30.99 68.63
C LEU A 358 -13.42 -30.98 70.07
N CYS A 359 -14.65 -30.53 70.32
CA CYS A 359 -15.28 -30.55 71.65
C CYS A 359 -15.61 -31.99 72.10
N MET A 360 -16.03 -32.89 71.16
CA MET A 360 -16.28 -34.27 71.47
C MET A 360 -14.99 -35.07 71.75
N LYS A 361 -13.88 -34.69 71.11
CA LYS A 361 -12.57 -35.35 71.35
C LYS A 361 -11.88 -34.90 72.67
N ARG A 362 -12.38 -33.84 73.29
CA ARG A 362 -11.88 -33.31 74.57
C ARG A 362 -12.77 -33.77 75.78
N ARG A 363 -13.81 -34.52 75.58
CA ARG A 363 -14.58 -35.28 76.63
C ARG A 363 -14.12 -36.74 76.58
#